data_7eb678b6c403fd3cd76993711599edb8
#
_entry.id   7eb678b6c403fd3cd76993711599edb8
#
_cell.length_a   1.000
_cell.length_b   1.000
_cell.length_c   1.000
_cell.angle_alpha   90.00
_cell.angle_beta   90.00
_cell.angle_gamma   90.00
#
_symmetry.space_group_name_H-M   'P 1'
#
loop_
_entity.id
_entity.type
_entity.pdbx_description
1 polymer ?
#
loop_
_entity_poly.entity_id
_entity_poly.type
_entity_poly.pdbx_seq_one_letter_code
_entity_poly.pdbx_strand_id
1 'polypeptide(L)'
;DAAINPGNSGGALINSEGKLIGINESKIAKATANVSAEGIGFGIPSNEVKLITEQLEQSGRVIRPALGVQLVSVNTVDSDTVKSQLKYEGKQGVVIRYVENGTPADQAGLEKYDIITKLNGEEVKDVAAVRKYLFEKSKIGDTVKVTYYREGKEKTTNVVVQALNTR
;
A
#
# COMPACT_ATOMS: atom_id res chain seq x y z
N ASP A 1 18.17 -12.03 15.10
CA ASP A 1 19.63 -12.10 15.26
C ASP A 1 20.35 -12.89 14.16
N ALA A 2 19.63 -13.60 13.27
CA ALA A 2 20.23 -14.32 12.16
C ALA A 2 20.60 -13.35 11.02
N ALA A 3 21.86 -13.43 10.57
CA ALA A 3 22.32 -12.59 9.45
C ALA A 3 21.63 -13.01 8.15
N ILE A 4 21.00 -12.06 7.45
CA ILE A 4 20.47 -12.28 6.11
C ILE A 4 21.62 -12.08 5.10
N ASN A 5 21.96 -13.13 4.39
CA ASN A 5 23.04 -13.16 3.41
C ASN A 5 22.54 -13.73 2.08
N PRO A 6 23.28 -13.51 0.97
CA PRO A 6 23.00 -14.20 -0.29
C PRO A 6 22.91 -15.72 -0.07
N GLY A 7 21.85 -16.34 -0.55
CA GLY A 7 21.50 -17.75 -0.30
C GLY A 7 20.35 -17.96 0.68
N ASN A 8 20.03 -16.97 1.53
CA ASN A 8 18.91 -17.07 2.47
C ASN A 8 17.56 -16.65 1.83
N SER A 9 17.58 -16.00 0.68
CA SER A 9 16.35 -15.58 -0.04
C SER A 9 15.46 -16.77 -0.36
N GLY A 10 14.17 -16.68 -0.06
CA GLY A 10 13.21 -17.76 -0.15
C GLY A 10 13.19 -18.68 1.07
N GLY A 11 14.15 -18.55 1.98
CA GLY A 11 14.21 -19.31 3.24
C GLY A 11 13.18 -18.83 4.25
N ALA A 12 12.77 -19.74 5.14
CA ALA A 12 11.81 -19.47 6.20
C ALA A 12 12.40 -18.56 7.28
N LEU A 13 11.61 -17.58 7.73
CA LEU A 13 11.84 -16.82 8.95
C LEU A 13 10.96 -17.42 10.05
N ILE A 14 11.60 -17.98 11.09
CA ILE A 14 10.94 -18.76 12.15
C ILE A 14 11.18 -18.07 13.50
N ASN A 15 10.13 -17.97 14.32
CA ASN A 15 10.26 -17.46 15.69
C ASN A 15 10.78 -18.52 16.67
N SER A 16 11.00 -18.14 17.93
CA SER A 16 11.48 -19.02 19.00
C SER A 16 10.53 -20.17 19.34
N GLU A 17 9.27 -20.10 18.93
CA GLU A 17 8.26 -21.15 19.09
C GLU A 17 8.22 -22.13 17.90
N GLY A 18 9.12 -21.98 16.91
CA GLY A 18 9.13 -22.80 15.69
C GLY A 18 8.06 -22.43 14.66
N LYS A 19 7.37 -21.28 14.81
CA LYS A 19 6.32 -20.84 13.89
C LYS A 19 6.92 -20.02 12.75
N LEU A 20 6.44 -20.26 11.53
CA LEU A 20 6.77 -19.45 10.36
C LEU A 20 6.17 -18.05 10.52
N ILE A 21 7.01 -17.03 10.56
CA ILE A 21 6.61 -15.61 10.65
C ILE A 21 6.82 -14.84 9.35
N GLY A 22 7.61 -15.38 8.43
CA GLY A 22 7.85 -14.77 7.11
C GLY A 22 8.75 -15.60 6.21
N ILE A 23 8.97 -15.08 5.02
CA ILE A 23 9.92 -15.60 4.02
C ILE A 23 10.96 -14.51 3.76
N ASN A 24 12.24 -14.87 3.86
CA ASN A 24 13.33 -13.94 3.58
C ASN A 24 13.31 -13.52 2.12
N GLU A 25 13.39 -12.20 1.87
CA GLU A 25 13.34 -11.66 0.51
C GLU A 25 14.68 -11.04 0.11
N SER A 26 15.08 -9.98 0.78
CA SER A 26 16.25 -9.20 0.39
C SER A 26 16.90 -8.50 1.58
N LYS A 27 18.12 -7.98 1.36
CA LYS A 27 18.75 -7.03 2.27
C LYS A 27 19.19 -5.78 1.51
N ILE A 28 19.18 -4.65 2.18
CA ILE A 28 19.81 -3.44 1.67
C ILE A 28 21.32 -3.59 1.84
N ALA A 29 22.04 -3.74 0.72
CA ALA A 29 23.50 -3.78 0.73
C ALA A 29 24.14 -2.39 0.81
N LYS A 30 23.47 -1.35 0.27
CA LYS A 30 23.93 0.04 0.28
C LYS A 30 22.74 0.97 0.46
N ALA A 31 22.83 1.90 1.41
CA ALA A 31 21.84 2.97 1.58
C ALA A 31 22.08 4.12 0.58
N THR A 32 23.36 4.42 0.26
CA THR A 32 23.80 5.35 -0.79
C THR A 32 25.10 4.83 -1.40
N ALA A 33 25.61 5.51 -2.45
CA ALA A 33 26.85 5.12 -3.12
C ALA A 33 28.06 4.94 -2.16
N ASN A 34 28.06 5.63 -1.01
CA ASN A 34 29.18 5.66 -0.05
C ASN A 34 28.82 5.15 1.36
N VAL A 35 27.59 4.66 1.59
CA VAL A 35 27.14 4.19 2.90
C VAL A 35 26.64 2.76 2.78
N SER A 36 27.33 1.81 3.42
CA SER A 36 26.86 0.44 3.57
C SER A 36 25.70 0.41 4.58
N ALA A 37 24.59 -0.21 4.22
CA ALA A 37 23.54 -0.56 5.16
C ALA A 37 23.70 -2.03 5.55
N GLU A 38 24.39 -2.27 6.66
CA GLU A 38 24.54 -3.63 7.20
C GLU A 38 23.45 -3.91 8.22
N GLY A 39 23.01 -5.18 8.29
CA GLY A 39 22.05 -5.63 9.31
C GLY A 39 20.57 -5.32 9.01
N ILE A 40 20.23 -4.73 7.85
CA ILE A 40 18.84 -4.53 7.45
C ILE A 40 18.44 -5.58 6.43
N GLY A 41 17.51 -6.45 6.81
CA GLY A 41 16.91 -7.46 5.95
C GLY A 41 15.41 -7.28 5.86
N PHE A 42 14.81 -7.73 4.77
CA PHE A 42 13.37 -7.74 4.55
C PHE A 42 12.84 -9.16 4.44
N GLY A 43 11.65 -9.36 4.98
CA GLY A 43 10.91 -10.61 4.83
C GLY A 43 9.46 -10.31 4.51
N ILE A 44 8.86 -11.18 3.72
CA ILE A 44 7.42 -11.15 3.43
C ILE A 44 6.69 -11.80 4.61
N PRO A 45 5.75 -11.11 5.29
CA PRO A 45 5.02 -11.69 6.41
C PRO A 45 4.27 -12.98 6.03
N SER A 46 4.24 -13.97 6.91
CA SER A 46 3.65 -15.30 6.63
C SER A 46 2.16 -15.24 6.30
N ASN A 47 1.40 -14.29 6.87
CA ASN A 47 -0.01 -14.09 6.54
C ASN A 47 -0.19 -13.57 5.11
N GLU A 48 0.70 -12.70 4.61
CA GLU A 48 0.68 -12.25 3.21
C GLU A 48 1.07 -13.39 2.27
N VAL A 49 2.11 -14.17 2.63
CA VAL A 49 2.51 -15.37 1.87
C VAL A 49 1.34 -16.33 1.74
N LYS A 50 0.60 -16.59 2.82
CA LYS A 50 -0.56 -17.48 2.82
C LYS A 50 -1.65 -17.00 1.84
N LEU A 51 -2.03 -15.73 1.89
CA LEU A 51 -3.03 -15.17 0.98
C LEU A 51 -2.63 -15.28 -0.49
N ILE A 52 -1.35 -15.03 -0.79
CA ILE A 52 -0.82 -15.12 -2.15
C ILE A 52 -0.78 -16.57 -2.63
N THR A 53 -0.31 -17.50 -1.80
CA THR A 53 -0.25 -18.93 -2.17
C THR A 53 -1.62 -19.53 -2.39
N GLU A 54 -2.61 -19.22 -1.54
CA GLU A 54 -3.99 -19.66 -1.73
C GLU A 54 -4.57 -19.17 -3.07
N GLN A 55 -4.31 -17.93 -3.48
CA GLN A 55 -4.75 -17.41 -4.78
C GLN A 55 -4.05 -18.12 -5.95
N LEU A 56 -2.73 -18.36 -5.82
CA LEU A 56 -1.96 -19.07 -6.84
C LEU A 56 -2.41 -20.52 -7.01
N GLU A 57 -2.70 -21.22 -5.93
CA GLU A 57 -3.23 -22.60 -5.95
C GLU A 57 -4.63 -22.67 -6.59
N GLN A 58 -5.50 -21.70 -6.30
CA GLN A 58 -6.88 -21.68 -6.79
C GLN A 58 -7.01 -21.22 -8.24
N SER A 59 -6.21 -20.25 -8.67
CA SER A 59 -6.41 -19.56 -9.96
C SER A 59 -5.15 -19.38 -10.80
N GLY A 60 -3.99 -19.81 -10.30
CA GLY A 60 -2.69 -19.66 -10.99
C GLY A 60 -2.19 -18.22 -11.11
N ARG A 61 -2.87 -17.26 -10.48
CA ARG A 61 -2.53 -15.84 -10.55
C ARG A 61 -2.90 -15.09 -9.27
N VAL A 62 -2.14 -14.05 -8.96
CA VAL A 62 -2.44 -13.13 -7.86
C VAL A 62 -3.28 -11.97 -8.39
N ILE A 63 -4.47 -11.80 -7.84
CA ILE A 63 -5.36 -10.68 -8.16
C ILE A 63 -5.19 -9.63 -7.07
N ARG A 64 -4.78 -8.42 -7.48
CA ARG A 64 -4.58 -7.31 -6.55
C ARG A 64 -5.76 -6.34 -6.62
N PRO A 65 -6.52 -6.17 -5.53
CA PRO A 65 -7.58 -5.18 -5.47
C PRO A 65 -7.01 -3.76 -5.64
N ALA A 66 -7.66 -2.93 -6.43
CA ALA A 66 -7.24 -1.56 -6.71
C ALA A 66 -8.41 -0.60 -6.89
N LEU A 67 -8.13 0.68 -6.72
CA LEU A 67 -9.09 1.77 -6.94
C LEU A 67 -8.92 2.45 -8.31
N GLY A 68 -7.81 2.22 -9.01
CA GLY A 68 -7.51 2.87 -10.30
C GLY A 68 -6.86 4.25 -10.14
N VAL A 69 -6.00 4.40 -9.12
CA VAL A 69 -5.31 5.66 -8.80
C VAL A 69 -3.82 5.45 -8.59
N GLN A 70 -3.02 6.48 -8.91
CA GLN A 70 -1.63 6.56 -8.48
C GLN A 70 -1.52 7.41 -7.22
N LEU A 71 -0.82 6.89 -6.22
CA LEU A 71 -0.79 7.42 -4.88
C LEU A 71 0.64 7.75 -4.44
N VAL A 72 0.77 8.81 -3.62
CA VAL A 72 1.99 9.10 -2.85
C VAL A 72 1.60 9.42 -1.41
N SER A 73 2.46 9.06 -0.47
CA SER A 73 2.22 9.37 0.94
C SER A 73 2.42 10.87 1.22
N VAL A 74 1.54 11.48 2.02
CA VAL A 74 1.62 12.91 2.38
C VAL A 74 2.99 13.27 2.94
N ASN A 75 3.58 12.43 3.78
CA ASN A 75 4.89 12.65 4.39
C ASN A 75 6.07 12.64 3.39
N THR A 76 5.86 12.26 2.14
CA THR A 76 6.87 12.32 1.07
C THR A 76 6.71 13.54 0.18
N VAL A 77 5.67 14.34 0.40
CA VAL A 77 5.41 15.61 -0.30
C VAL A 77 5.91 16.74 0.58
N ASP A 78 6.48 17.76 -0.05
CA ASP A 78 6.93 18.95 0.67
C ASP A 78 5.81 19.58 1.51
N SER A 79 6.12 19.93 2.75
CA SER A 79 5.13 20.41 3.72
C SER A 79 4.44 21.71 3.31
N ASP A 80 5.18 22.60 2.63
CA ASP A 80 4.63 23.87 2.17
C ASP A 80 3.67 23.65 1.01
N THR A 81 3.97 22.71 0.12
CA THR A 81 3.06 22.27 -0.93
C THR A 81 1.77 21.67 -0.35
N VAL A 82 1.87 20.81 0.67
CA VAL A 82 0.69 20.21 1.31
C VAL A 82 -0.20 21.27 1.92
N LYS A 83 0.36 22.23 2.64
CA LYS A 83 -0.41 23.29 3.30
C LYS A 83 -0.96 24.34 2.33
N SER A 84 -0.09 24.86 1.43
CA SER A 84 -0.46 25.99 0.56
C SER A 84 -1.27 25.58 -0.67
N GLN A 85 -0.88 24.50 -1.34
CA GLN A 85 -1.53 24.06 -2.57
C GLN A 85 -2.67 23.07 -2.32
N LEU A 86 -2.46 22.08 -1.42
CA LEU A 86 -3.48 21.08 -1.11
C LEU A 86 -4.40 21.52 0.03
N LYS A 87 -4.06 22.61 0.73
CA LYS A 87 -4.82 23.16 1.87
C LYS A 87 -5.13 22.09 2.93
N TYR A 88 -4.13 21.25 3.21
CA TYR A 88 -4.27 20.15 4.14
C TYR A 88 -3.32 20.32 5.33
N GLU A 89 -3.89 20.33 6.55
CA GLU A 89 -3.16 20.54 7.81
C GLU A 89 -2.63 19.23 8.42
N GLY A 90 -3.10 18.09 7.91
CA GLY A 90 -2.71 16.77 8.42
C GLY A 90 -1.28 16.38 7.96
N LYS A 91 -0.64 15.54 8.78
CA LYS A 91 0.70 15.00 8.49
C LYS A 91 0.68 13.59 7.87
N GLN A 92 -0.49 12.96 7.83
CA GLN A 92 -0.68 11.57 7.37
C GLN A 92 -1.79 11.53 6.32
N GLY A 93 -1.77 10.49 5.52
CA GLY A 93 -2.72 10.31 4.42
C GLY A 93 -2.01 10.08 3.10
N VAL A 94 -2.80 9.99 2.04
CA VAL A 94 -2.31 9.59 0.72
C VAL A 94 -2.85 10.53 -0.35
N VAL A 95 -1.95 11.21 -1.05
CA VAL A 95 -2.29 12.14 -2.15
C VAL A 95 -2.51 11.36 -3.43
N ILE A 96 -3.61 11.61 -4.12
CA ILE A 96 -3.85 11.11 -5.47
C ILE A 96 -3.04 11.95 -6.46
N ARG A 97 -2.09 11.34 -7.14
CA ARG A 97 -1.30 11.98 -8.21
C ARG A 97 -1.96 11.88 -9.57
N TYR A 98 -2.68 10.80 -9.79
CA TYR A 98 -3.34 10.52 -11.05
C TYR A 98 -4.54 9.60 -10.81
N VAL A 99 -5.64 9.85 -11.51
CA VAL A 99 -6.81 8.97 -11.59
C VAL A 99 -6.88 8.47 -13.02
N GLU A 100 -6.92 7.17 -13.20
CA GLU A 100 -7.03 6.56 -14.51
C GLU A 100 -8.48 6.65 -15.02
N ASN A 101 -8.65 7.12 -16.23
CA ASN A 101 -9.97 7.33 -16.83
C ASN A 101 -10.76 6.02 -16.93
N GLY A 102 -12.05 6.07 -16.64
CA GLY A 102 -12.96 4.93 -16.70
C GLY A 102 -12.82 3.95 -15.53
N THR A 103 -11.93 4.24 -14.56
CA THR A 103 -11.79 3.42 -13.35
C THR A 103 -12.86 3.72 -12.32
N PRO A 104 -13.07 2.83 -11.31
CA PRO A 104 -14.00 3.10 -10.22
C PRO A 104 -13.72 4.39 -9.45
N ALA A 105 -12.46 4.79 -9.30
CA ALA A 105 -12.11 6.05 -8.65
C ALA A 105 -12.56 7.26 -9.47
N ASP A 106 -12.38 7.21 -10.80
CA ASP A 106 -12.88 8.23 -11.74
C ASP A 106 -14.41 8.32 -11.69
N GLN A 107 -15.09 7.18 -11.77
CA GLN A 107 -16.56 7.12 -11.68
C GLN A 107 -17.09 7.60 -10.33
N ALA A 108 -16.34 7.44 -9.26
CA ALA A 108 -16.68 7.92 -7.93
C ALA A 108 -16.35 9.41 -7.72
N GLY A 109 -15.81 10.09 -8.74
CA GLY A 109 -15.48 11.51 -8.70
C GLY A 109 -14.25 11.85 -7.86
N LEU A 110 -13.33 10.91 -7.65
CA LEU A 110 -12.01 11.21 -7.10
C LEU A 110 -11.15 11.91 -8.15
N GLU A 111 -10.35 12.87 -7.70
CA GLU A 111 -9.56 13.72 -8.59
C GLU A 111 -8.10 13.76 -8.14
N LYS A 112 -7.24 14.20 -9.06
CA LYS A 112 -5.86 14.54 -8.74
C LYS A 112 -5.82 15.58 -7.60
N TYR A 113 -4.92 15.35 -6.63
CA TYR A 113 -4.71 16.16 -5.43
C TYR A 113 -5.73 15.94 -4.31
N ASP A 114 -6.69 15.06 -4.45
CA ASP A 114 -7.44 14.57 -3.29
C ASP A 114 -6.49 13.84 -2.33
N ILE A 115 -6.74 14.00 -1.02
CA ILE A 115 -5.95 13.35 0.02
C ILE A 115 -6.82 12.34 0.75
N ILE A 116 -6.61 11.06 0.49
CA ILE A 116 -7.32 9.97 1.16
C ILE A 116 -6.78 9.83 2.57
N THR A 117 -7.69 9.81 3.55
CA THR A 117 -7.37 9.67 4.98
C THR A 117 -7.97 8.45 5.63
N LYS A 118 -9.13 7.94 5.11
CA LYS A 118 -9.77 6.73 5.66
C LYS A 118 -10.37 5.87 4.55
N LEU A 119 -10.38 4.56 4.81
CA LEU A 119 -11.12 3.56 4.01
C LEU A 119 -12.09 2.83 4.96
N ASN A 120 -13.40 2.88 4.68
CA ASN A 120 -14.47 2.38 5.54
C ASN A 120 -14.35 2.84 7.02
N GLY A 121 -13.90 4.09 7.24
CA GLY A 121 -13.71 4.66 8.57
C GLY A 121 -12.35 4.33 9.22
N GLU A 122 -11.56 3.44 8.65
CA GLU A 122 -10.24 3.07 9.13
C GLU A 122 -9.16 4.00 8.57
N GLU A 123 -8.33 4.57 9.43
CA GLU A 123 -7.30 5.54 9.03
C GLU A 123 -6.21 4.89 8.17
N VAL A 124 -5.85 5.56 7.07
CA VAL A 124 -4.73 5.19 6.23
C VAL A 124 -3.67 6.28 6.27
N LYS A 125 -2.49 5.93 6.78
CA LYS A 125 -1.41 6.88 7.04
C LYS A 125 -0.50 7.12 5.84
N ASP A 126 -0.39 6.12 4.98
CA ASP A 126 0.51 6.08 3.84
C ASP A 126 0.01 5.12 2.74
N VAL A 127 0.74 5.06 1.62
CA VAL A 127 0.40 4.18 0.50
C VAL A 127 0.44 2.70 0.89
N ALA A 128 1.35 2.30 1.78
CA ALA A 128 1.45 0.92 2.24
C ALA A 128 0.19 0.51 3.01
N ALA A 129 -0.35 1.40 3.86
CA ALA A 129 -1.60 1.17 4.60
C ALA A 129 -2.80 1.01 3.65
N VAL A 130 -2.90 1.82 2.59
CA VAL A 130 -3.95 1.67 1.56
C VAL A 130 -3.85 0.32 0.87
N ARG A 131 -2.65 -0.07 0.42
CA ARG A 131 -2.43 -1.36 -0.26
C ARG A 131 -2.75 -2.54 0.65
N LYS A 132 -2.30 -2.48 1.90
CA LYS A 132 -2.58 -3.50 2.92
C LYS A 132 -4.08 -3.63 3.16
N TYR A 133 -4.78 -2.50 3.34
CA TYR A 133 -6.23 -2.50 3.54
C TYR A 133 -6.95 -3.17 2.37
N LEU A 134 -6.66 -2.75 1.13
CA LEU A 134 -7.30 -3.31 -0.05
C LEU A 134 -7.02 -4.80 -0.21
N PHE A 135 -5.79 -5.24 0.06
CA PHE A 135 -5.39 -6.64 -0.09
C PHE A 135 -5.97 -7.56 0.99
N GLU A 136 -5.97 -7.10 2.26
CA GLU A 136 -6.38 -7.94 3.40
C GLU A 136 -7.88 -7.85 3.72
N LYS A 137 -8.52 -6.69 3.46
CA LYS A 137 -9.88 -6.38 3.93
C LYS A 137 -10.89 -6.12 2.83
N SER A 138 -10.49 -6.18 1.57
CA SER A 138 -11.43 -5.98 0.46
C SER A 138 -11.28 -7.05 -0.61
N LYS A 139 -12.38 -7.30 -1.33
CA LYS A 139 -12.44 -8.18 -2.50
C LYS A 139 -12.84 -7.36 -3.72
N ILE A 140 -12.55 -7.90 -4.89
CA ILE A 140 -13.06 -7.32 -6.14
C ILE A 140 -14.58 -7.32 -6.12
N GLY A 141 -15.16 -6.17 -6.46
CA GLY A 141 -16.60 -5.93 -6.39
C GLY A 141 -17.08 -5.32 -5.07
N ASP A 142 -16.27 -5.31 -4.02
CA ASP A 142 -16.64 -4.65 -2.77
C ASP A 142 -16.70 -3.13 -2.97
N THR A 143 -17.62 -2.50 -2.25
CA THR A 143 -17.71 -1.04 -2.18
C THR A 143 -16.95 -0.55 -0.96
N VAL A 144 -15.95 0.29 -1.18
CA VAL A 144 -15.15 0.93 -0.12
C VAL A 144 -15.53 2.39 -0.01
N LYS A 145 -15.97 2.81 1.18
CA LYS A 145 -16.20 4.23 1.50
C LYS A 145 -14.85 4.92 1.69
N VAL A 146 -14.51 5.84 0.79
CA VAL A 146 -13.29 6.63 0.83
C VAL A 146 -13.59 7.98 1.48
N THR A 147 -12.88 8.30 2.58
CA THR A 147 -12.87 9.65 3.16
C THR A 147 -11.62 10.37 2.68
N TYR A 148 -11.81 11.56 2.14
CA TYR A 148 -10.72 12.33 1.55
C TYR A 148 -10.90 13.83 1.76
N TYR A 149 -9.82 14.58 1.63
CA TYR A 149 -9.82 16.05 1.63
C TYR A 149 -9.63 16.56 0.21
N ARG A 150 -10.44 17.53 -0.17
CA ARG A 150 -10.30 18.32 -1.40
C ARG A 150 -10.38 19.79 -1.03
N GLU A 151 -9.34 20.55 -1.36
CA GLU A 151 -9.24 21.99 -1.02
C GLU A 151 -9.52 22.30 0.46
N GLY A 152 -9.01 21.48 1.37
CA GLY A 152 -9.16 21.63 2.81
C GLY A 152 -10.49 21.18 3.38
N LYS A 153 -11.42 20.65 2.56
CA LYS A 153 -12.73 20.16 3.01
C LYS A 153 -12.77 18.64 3.00
N GLU A 154 -13.21 18.06 4.10
CA GLU A 154 -13.45 16.61 4.20
C GLU A 154 -14.68 16.24 3.38
N LYS A 155 -14.54 15.18 2.58
CA LYS A 155 -15.59 14.60 1.75
C LYS A 155 -15.55 13.08 1.83
N THR A 156 -16.62 12.43 1.41
CA THR A 156 -16.70 10.97 1.29
C THR A 156 -17.29 10.57 -0.05
N THR A 157 -16.81 9.47 -0.59
CA THR A 157 -17.41 8.81 -1.77
C THR A 157 -17.29 7.30 -1.65
N ASN A 158 -18.04 6.57 -2.44
CA ASN A 158 -17.97 5.11 -2.52
C ASN A 158 -17.27 4.69 -3.80
N VAL A 159 -16.26 3.84 -3.67
CA VAL A 159 -15.47 3.32 -4.78
C VAL A 159 -15.61 1.81 -4.84
N VAL A 160 -15.95 1.25 -6.00
CA VAL A 160 -16.00 -0.19 -6.20
C VAL A 160 -14.59 -0.70 -6.49
N VAL A 161 -14.12 -1.68 -5.71
CA VAL A 161 -12.79 -2.27 -5.87
C VAL A 161 -12.74 -3.11 -7.13
N GLN A 162 -11.71 -2.93 -7.96
CA GLN A 162 -11.48 -3.71 -9.18
C GLN A 162 -10.13 -4.44 -9.16
N ALA A 163 -9.94 -5.38 -10.08
CA ALA A 163 -8.65 -6.01 -10.31
C ALA A 163 -7.67 -5.00 -10.93
N LEU A 164 -6.45 -4.94 -10.42
CA LEU A 164 -5.37 -4.24 -11.13
C LEU A 164 -4.99 -5.08 -12.35
N ASN A 165 -5.22 -4.57 -13.56
CA ASN A 165 -4.67 -5.15 -14.76
C ASN A 165 -3.17 -4.82 -14.81
N THR A 166 -2.33 -5.65 -14.21
CA THR A 166 -0.89 -5.65 -14.51
C THR A 166 -0.71 -6.22 -15.91
N ARG A 167 -0.54 -5.33 -16.89
CA ARG A 167 0.07 -5.71 -18.16
C ARG A 167 1.56 -5.92 -17.98
#